data_fb8842a94970baf708f4331859eacb0f
#
_entry.id   fb8842a94970baf708f4331859eacb0f
#
_cell.length_a   1.000
_cell.length_b   1.000
_cell.length_c   1.000
_cell.angle_alpha   90.00
_cell.angle_beta   90.00
_cell.angle_gamma   90.00
#
_symmetry.space_group_name_H-M   'P 1'
#
loop_
_entity.id
_entity.type
_entity.pdbx_description
1 polymer ?
#
loop_
_entity_poly.entity_id
_entity_poly.type
_entity_poly.pdbx_seq_one_letter_code
_entity_poly.pdbx_strand_id
1 'polypeptide(L)'
;VNRQLDEIGSHSNARTGEERTIYHATVLPEFQTPIIELLCDLMRPSLRDEDFDVEKKVILEEIMMYDDQPPFGGHERIMAAFYGEHPLSKSVLGTTETVAALTPAAMRNYFLARYSADNILVAAAGNVDFAMLVNTLEEQTQNWAVSGSKRTVLPASPHSGFERLHRPQSSQEYILQLSESPSANAPERYAARLLGSIMGDDSGSRLFWDLVDPGLLEYAGVATYEYEGSGLAMTLLC
;
A
#
# COMPACT_ATOMS: atom_id res chain seq x y z
N VAL A 1 -17.97 -7.20 -12.85
CA VAL A 1 -17.74 -6.42 -11.66
C VAL A 1 -17.59 -4.94 -12.03
N ASN A 2 -16.57 -4.49 -12.80
CA ASN A 2 -16.34 -3.06 -13.09
C ASN A 2 -17.60 -2.37 -13.64
N ARG A 3 -18.26 -2.96 -14.64
CA ARG A 3 -19.53 -2.43 -15.17
C ARG A 3 -20.63 -2.28 -14.10
N GLN A 4 -20.73 -3.22 -13.17
CA GLN A 4 -21.70 -3.16 -12.08
C GLN A 4 -21.37 -2.07 -11.07
N LEU A 5 -20.07 -1.84 -10.81
CA LEU A 5 -19.61 -0.71 -9.98
C LEU A 5 -19.97 0.64 -10.64
N ASP A 6 -19.79 0.75 -11.96
CA ASP A 6 -20.15 1.95 -12.72
C ASP A 6 -21.67 2.20 -12.71
N GLU A 7 -22.49 1.13 -12.88
CA GLU A 7 -23.94 1.21 -12.89
C GLU A 7 -24.54 1.75 -11.57
N ILE A 8 -23.88 1.51 -10.43
CA ILE A 8 -24.27 2.05 -9.12
C ILE A 8 -23.53 3.36 -8.75
N GLY A 9 -22.77 3.92 -9.70
CA GLY A 9 -22.02 5.17 -9.49
C GLY A 9 -20.96 5.05 -8.38
N SER A 10 -20.36 3.87 -8.22
CA SER A 10 -19.35 3.62 -7.20
C SER A 10 -18.02 4.31 -7.52
N HIS A 11 -17.50 5.05 -6.56
CA HIS A 11 -16.08 5.43 -6.57
C HIS A 11 -15.30 4.36 -5.80
N SER A 12 -14.66 3.45 -6.53
CA SER A 12 -13.98 2.28 -5.95
C SER A 12 -12.54 2.17 -6.42
N ASN A 13 -11.68 1.63 -5.55
CA ASN A 13 -10.29 1.32 -5.86
C ASN A 13 -9.77 0.23 -4.92
N ALA A 14 -8.56 -0.25 -5.22
CA ALA A 14 -7.81 -1.13 -4.33
C ALA A 14 -6.35 -0.66 -4.26
N ARG A 15 -5.73 -0.84 -3.10
CA ARG A 15 -4.30 -0.59 -2.92
C ARG A 15 -3.66 -1.66 -2.07
N THR A 16 -2.45 -2.05 -2.44
CA THR A 16 -1.61 -2.95 -1.66
C THR A 16 -0.46 -2.15 -1.05
N GLY A 17 -0.24 -2.35 0.24
CA GLY A 17 0.94 -1.88 0.95
C GLY A 17 1.68 -3.07 1.55
N GLU A 18 2.72 -2.78 2.30
CA GLU A 18 3.63 -3.77 2.88
C GLU A 18 2.93 -4.74 3.83
N GLU A 19 1.87 -4.29 4.49
CA GLU A 19 1.19 -5.04 5.54
C GLU A 19 -0.25 -5.43 5.24
N ARG A 20 -0.89 -4.78 4.26
CA ARG A 20 -2.33 -4.97 3.98
C ARG A 20 -2.69 -4.61 2.56
N THR A 21 -3.73 -5.28 2.04
CA THR A 21 -4.45 -4.87 0.84
C THR A 21 -5.80 -4.30 1.26
N ILE A 22 -6.16 -3.13 0.74
CA ILE A 22 -7.43 -2.46 1.03
C ILE A 22 -8.22 -2.38 -0.26
N TYR A 23 -9.44 -2.91 -0.23
CA TYR A 23 -10.45 -2.71 -1.26
C TYR A 23 -11.49 -1.76 -0.69
N HIS A 24 -11.80 -0.70 -1.39
CA HIS A 24 -12.74 0.30 -0.89
C HIS A 24 -13.69 0.78 -1.98
N ALA A 25 -14.87 1.18 -1.57
CA ALA A 25 -15.87 1.77 -2.43
C ALA A 25 -16.68 2.82 -1.67
N THR A 26 -17.05 3.87 -2.37
CA THR A 26 -17.96 4.91 -1.88
C THR A 26 -19.18 4.94 -2.79
N VAL A 27 -20.37 4.82 -2.21
CA VAL A 27 -21.65 4.81 -2.93
C VAL A 27 -22.68 5.66 -2.19
N LEU A 28 -23.79 5.95 -2.85
CA LEU A 28 -24.98 6.51 -2.19
C LEU A 28 -25.64 5.45 -1.28
N PRO A 29 -26.32 5.86 -0.20
CA PRO A 29 -26.89 4.93 0.80
C PRO A 29 -27.82 3.86 0.23
N GLU A 30 -28.56 4.16 -0.83
CA GLU A 30 -29.47 3.22 -1.52
C GLU A 30 -28.76 2.04 -2.17
N PHE A 31 -27.45 2.16 -2.43
CA PHE A 31 -26.62 1.11 -3.02
C PHE A 31 -25.79 0.32 -1.99
N GLN A 32 -26.09 0.43 -0.70
CA GLN A 32 -25.34 -0.25 0.35
C GLN A 32 -25.30 -1.77 0.17
N THR A 33 -26.44 -2.41 -0.06
CA THR A 33 -26.49 -3.87 -0.30
C THR A 33 -25.72 -4.28 -1.57
N PRO A 34 -25.99 -3.69 -2.74
CA PRO A 34 -25.25 -4.03 -3.96
C PRO A 34 -23.73 -3.90 -3.83
N ILE A 35 -23.23 -2.85 -3.16
CA ILE A 35 -21.77 -2.70 -3.04
C ILE A 35 -21.14 -3.72 -2.12
N ILE A 36 -21.82 -4.14 -1.04
CA ILE A 36 -21.33 -5.20 -0.15
C ILE A 36 -21.22 -6.52 -0.91
N GLU A 37 -22.24 -6.89 -1.68
CA GLU A 37 -22.26 -8.10 -2.51
C GLU A 37 -21.11 -8.07 -3.52
N LEU A 38 -20.93 -6.96 -4.25
CA LEU A 38 -19.84 -6.80 -5.23
C LEU A 38 -18.45 -6.89 -4.60
N LEU A 39 -18.25 -6.31 -3.41
CA LEU A 39 -16.99 -6.43 -2.71
C LEU A 39 -16.74 -7.87 -2.19
N CYS A 40 -17.79 -8.58 -1.77
CA CYS A 40 -17.66 -9.98 -1.41
C CYS A 40 -17.30 -10.86 -2.64
N ASP A 41 -17.90 -10.60 -3.80
CA ASP A 41 -17.56 -11.27 -5.05
C ASP A 41 -16.09 -11.01 -5.46
N LEU A 42 -15.62 -9.77 -5.34
CA LEU A 42 -14.21 -9.43 -5.58
C LEU A 42 -13.25 -10.22 -4.69
N MET A 43 -13.66 -10.54 -3.46
CA MET A 43 -12.86 -11.34 -2.54
C MET A 43 -12.87 -12.85 -2.89
N ARG A 44 -13.59 -13.29 -3.92
CA ARG A 44 -13.68 -14.70 -4.36
C ARG A 44 -13.47 -14.84 -5.87
N PRO A 45 -12.33 -14.33 -6.39
CA PRO A 45 -12.03 -14.41 -7.83
C PRO A 45 -11.81 -15.85 -8.29
N SER A 46 -12.07 -16.10 -9.57
CA SER A 46 -11.89 -17.43 -10.18
C SER A 46 -10.42 -17.85 -10.33
N LEU A 47 -9.47 -16.91 -10.28
CA LEU A 47 -8.02 -17.13 -10.37
C LEU A 47 -7.62 -18.06 -11.54
N ARG A 48 -8.10 -17.77 -12.76
CA ARG A 48 -7.82 -18.56 -13.95
C ARG A 48 -6.36 -18.44 -14.36
N ASP A 49 -5.79 -19.52 -14.91
CA ASP A 49 -4.38 -19.53 -15.30
C ASP A 49 -4.09 -18.53 -16.44
N GLU A 50 -5.02 -18.39 -17.38
CA GLU A 50 -4.93 -17.43 -18.48
C GLU A 50 -4.91 -15.97 -18.02
N ASP A 51 -5.69 -15.61 -17.00
CA ASP A 51 -5.67 -14.27 -16.42
C ASP A 51 -4.34 -14.01 -15.69
N PHE A 52 -3.84 -15.02 -14.98
CA PHE A 52 -2.55 -14.94 -14.31
C PHE A 52 -1.40 -14.65 -15.27
N ASP A 53 -1.37 -15.32 -16.42
CA ASP A 53 -0.30 -15.15 -17.41
C ASP A 53 -0.33 -13.75 -18.06
N VAL A 54 -1.52 -13.17 -18.22
CA VAL A 54 -1.68 -11.79 -18.71
C VAL A 54 -1.22 -10.81 -17.66
N GLU A 55 -1.74 -10.91 -16.43
CA GLU A 55 -1.45 -10.00 -15.33
C GLU A 55 0.03 -10.01 -14.95
N LYS A 56 0.67 -11.18 -14.97
CA LYS A 56 2.10 -11.31 -14.72
C LYS A 56 2.94 -10.47 -15.68
N LYS A 57 2.56 -10.36 -16.94
CA LYS A 57 3.25 -9.51 -17.93
C LYS A 57 3.04 -8.03 -17.61
N VAL A 58 1.81 -7.64 -17.24
CA VAL A 58 1.48 -6.26 -16.84
C VAL A 58 2.32 -5.85 -15.64
N ILE A 59 2.42 -6.70 -14.60
CA ILE A 59 3.24 -6.40 -13.41
C ILE A 59 4.72 -6.27 -13.77
N LEU A 60 5.25 -7.11 -14.67
CA LEU A 60 6.64 -7.00 -15.12
C LEU A 60 6.91 -5.67 -15.86
N GLU A 61 5.95 -5.21 -16.66
CA GLU A 61 6.03 -3.90 -17.33
C GLU A 61 5.93 -2.75 -16.30
N GLU A 62 5.07 -2.90 -15.29
CA GLU A 62 4.94 -1.94 -14.20
C GLU A 62 6.23 -1.79 -13.39
N ILE A 63 6.92 -2.88 -13.04
CA ILE A 63 8.22 -2.84 -12.37
C ILE A 63 9.23 -2.04 -13.19
N MET A 64 9.33 -2.28 -14.50
CA MET A 64 10.23 -1.54 -15.38
C MET A 64 9.87 -0.05 -15.44
N MET A 65 8.57 0.26 -15.49
CA MET A 65 8.10 1.65 -15.50
C MET A 65 8.51 2.40 -14.22
N TYR A 66 8.40 1.79 -13.05
CA TYR A 66 8.82 2.42 -11.79
C TYR A 66 10.34 2.60 -11.71
N ASP A 67 11.12 1.70 -12.27
CA ASP A 67 12.58 1.85 -12.35
C ASP A 67 13.01 3.00 -13.28
N ASP A 68 12.20 3.32 -14.27
CA ASP A 68 12.48 4.39 -15.24
C ASP A 68 11.93 5.77 -14.82
N GLN A 69 10.98 5.82 -13.90
CA GLN A 69 10.40 7.06 -13.38
C GLN A 69 11.12 7.58 -12.13
N PRO A 70 11.31 8.90 -11.99
CA PRO A 70 11.85 9.47 -10.75
C PRO A 70 11.01 9.07 -9.51
N PRO A 71 11.65 8.76 -8.41
CA PRO A 71 13.09 8.77 -8.10
C PRO A 71 13.86 7.49 -8.52
N PHE A 72 13.49 6.84 -9.63
CA PHE A 72 14.24 5.76 -10.29
C PHE A 72 14.52 4.53 -9.39
N GLY A 73 13.48 3.97 -8.77
CA GLY A 73 13.62 2.88 -7.81
C GLY A 73 14.31 3.29 -6.50
N GLY A 74 14.48 4.61 -6.27
CA GLY A 74 15.14 5.14 -5.08
C GLY A 74 14.41 4.79 -3.79
N HIS A 75 13.07 4.72 -3.83
CA HIS A 75 12.25 4.32 -2.68
C HIS A 75 12.58 2.88 -2.25
N GLU A 76 12.54 1.93 -3.18
CA GLU A 76 12.83 0.52 -2.91
C GLU A 76 14.26 0.31 -2.39
N ARG A 77 15.21 1.03 -2.99
CA ARG A 77 16.62 0.97 -2.59
C ARG A 77 16.85 1.50 -1.18
N ILE A 78 16.27 2.64 -0.84
CA ILE A 78 16.44 3.22 0.50
C ILE A 78 15.73 2.36 1.55
N MET A 79 14.55 1.79 1.25
CA MET A 79 13.86 0.83 2.11
C MET A 79 14.70 -0.43 2.33
N ALA A 80 15.31 -0.96 1.27
CA ALA A 80 16.20 -2.11 1.36
C ALA A 80 17.45 -1.81 2.21
N ALA A 81 18.08 -0.66 2.01
CA ALA A 81 19.24 -0.24 2.80
C ALA A 81 18.88 -0.02 4.28
N PHE A 82 17.72 0.60 4.55
CA PHE A 82 17.27 0.91 5.90
C PHE A 82 16.84 -0.32 6.69
N TYR A 83 16.09 -1.24 6.08
CA TYR A 83 15.52 -2.41 6.74
C TYR A 83 16.33 -3.71 6.57
N GLY A 84 17.29 -3.77 5.65
CA GLY A 84 18.16 -4.95 5.45
C GLY A 84 17.36 -6.24 5.16
N GLU A 85 17.51 -7.24 6.00
CA GLU A 85 16.82 -8.55 5.85
C GLU A 85 15.37 -8.55 6.36
N HIS A 86 14.91 -7.46 6.97
CA HIS A 86 13.54 -7.38 7.46
C HIS A 86 12.53 -7.40 6.30
N PRO A 87 11.32 -7.99 6.44
CA PRO A 87 10.31 -8.02 5.37
C PRO A 87 9.96 -6.66 4.77
N LEU A 88 9.99 -5.58 5.55
CA LEU A 88 9.74 -4.20 5.07
C LEU A 88 10.80 -3.69 4.06
N SER A 89 11.92 -4.40 3.90
CA SER A 89 12.91 -4.10 2.85
C SER A 89 12.49 -4.54 1.45
N LYS A 90 11.44 -5.35 1.33
CA LYS A 90 11.01 -5.93 0.06
C LYS A 90 10.00 -5.02 -0.63
N SER A 91 10.19 -4.82 -1.94
CA SER A 91 9.21 -4.09 -2.75
C SER A 91 7.85 -4.79 -2.74
N VAL A 92 6.77 -4.03 -2.62
CA VAL A 92 5.39 -4.52 -2.73
C VAL A 92 5.10 -5.10 -4.11
N LEU A 93 5.72 -4.55 -5.16
CA LEU A 93 5.63 -5.09 -6.54
C LEU A 93 6.45 -6.37 -6.73
N GLY A 94 7.39 -6.66 -5.83
CA GLY A 94 8.38 -7.69 -6.04
C GLY A 94 9.53 -7.22 -6.95
N THR A 95 10.29 -8.17 -7.48
CA THR A 95 11.33 -7.93 -8.50
C THR A 95 11.00 -8.69 -9.77
N THR A 96 11.62 -8.33 -10.88
CA THR A 96 11.47 -9.04 -12.16
C THR A 96 11.69 -10.54 -12.00
N GLU A 97 12.69 -10.97 -11.22
CA GLU A 97 13.03 -12.37 -10.99
C GLU A 97 11.95 -13.06 -10.15
N THR A 98 11.50 -12.44 -9.06
CA THR A 98 10.51 -13.03 -8.16
C THR A 98 9.15 -13.16 -8.83
N VAL A 99 8.71 -12.12 -9.55
CA VAL A 99 7.46 -12.14 -10.31
C VAL A 99 7.52 -13.13 -11.46
N ALA A 100 8.64 -13.19 -12.21
CA ALA A 100 8.84 -14.15 -13.29
C ALA A 100 8.77 -15.62 -12.80
N ALA A 101 9.22 -15.90 -11.57
CA ALA A 101 9.19 -17.22 -10.97
C ALA A 101 7.80 -17.63 -10.42
N LEU A 102 6.86 -16.70 -10.25
CA LEU A 102 5.51 -17.02 -9.76
C LEU A 102 4.76 -17.97 -10.68
N THR A 103 3.96 -18.83 -10.07
CA THR A 103 3.08 -19.78 -10.78
C THR A 103 1.64 -19.61 -10.33
N PRO A 104 0.63 -19.99 -11.18
CA PRO A 104 -0.78 -19.99 -10.79
C PRO A 104 -1.06 -20.79 -9.51
N ALA A 105 -0.36 -21.93 -9.33
CA ALA A 105 -0.50 -22.76 -8.14
C ALA A 105 -0.01 -22.02 -6.87
N ALA A 106 1.13 -21.34 -6.93
CA ALA A 106 1.64 -20.55 -5.81
C ALA A 106 0.69 -19.40 -5.44
N MET A 107 0.14 -18.69 -6.45
CA MET A 107 -0.86 -17.65 -6.25
C MET A 107 -2.12 -18.20 -5.56
N ARG A 108 -2.68 -19.31 -6.04
CA ARG A 108 -3.87 -19.92 -5.42
C ARG A 108 -3.60 -20.37 -3.98
N ASN A 109 -2.45 -20.96 -3.70
CA ASN A 109 -2.07 -21.35 -2.33
C ASN A 109 -1.96 -20.15 -1.40
N TYR A 110 -1.37 -19.06 -1.87
CA TYR A 110 -1.31 -17.82 -1.12
C TYR A 110 -2.71 -17.25 -0.87
N PHE A 111 -3.54 -17.20 -1.90
CA PHE A 111 -4.92 -16.73 -1.79
C PHE A 111 -5.70 -17.51 -0.73
N LEU A 112 -5.68 -18.85 -0.81
CA LEU A 112 -6.39 -19.71 0.16
C LEU A 112 -5.89 -19.50 1.60
N ALA A 113 -4.62 -19.22 1.78
CA ALA A 113 -4.03 -18.98 3.11
C ALA A 113 -4.36 -17.59 3.65
N ARG A 114 -4.50 -16.56 2.81
CA ARG A 114 -4.58 -15.16 3.25
C ARG A 114 -5.95 -14.52 3.08
N TYR A 115 -6.73 -14.91 2.08
CA TYR A 115 -8.08 -14.39 1.84
C TYR A 115 -9.13 -15.28 2.54
N SER A 116 -9.02 -15.38 3.84
CA SER A 116 -9.87 -16.20 4.72
C SER A 116 -10.73 -15.33 5.63
N ALA A 117 -11.84 -15.88 6.12
CA ALA A 117 -12.80 -15.15 6.94
C ALA A 117 -12.18 -14.55 8.22
N ASP A 118 -11.17 -15.21 8.78
CA ASP A 118 -10.44 -14.79 9.97
C ASP A 118 -9.30 -13.79 9.72
N ASN A 119 -9.08 -13.41 8.45
CA ASN A 119 -8.02 -12.45 8.07
C ASN A 119 -8.55 -11.25 7.26
N ILE A 120 -9.86 -11.05 7.23
CA ILE A 120 -10.51 -9.93 6.55
C ILE A 120 -11.25 -9.07 7.58
N LEU A 121 -11.03 -7.77 7.53
CA LEU A 121 -11.74 -6.77 8.32
C LEU A 121 -12.59 -5.90 7.40
N VAL A 122 -13.86 -5.76 7.73
CA VAL A 122 -14.76 -4.83 7.05
C VAL A 122 -14.97 -3.60 7.92
N ALA A 123 -14.80 -2.44 7.34
CA ALA A 123 -15.08 -1.15 7.98
C ALA A 123 -16.03 -0.35 7.08
N ALA A 124 -17.06 0.24 7.68
CA ALA A 124 -18.00 1.11 6.98
C ALA A 124 -18.17 2.42 7.74
N ALA A 125 -18.29 3.51 7.01
CA ALA A 125 -18.46 4.85 7.57
C ALA A 125 -19.44 5.67 6.70
N GLY A 126 -20.21 6.55 7.33
CA GLY A 126 -21.21 7.41 6.67
C GLY A 126 -22.63 7.06 7.10
N ASN A 127 -23.59 7.24 6.19
CA ASN A 127 -25.00 6.87 6.43
C ASN A 127 -25.17 5.35 6.22
N VAL A 128 -24.76 4.56 7.21
CA VAL A 128 -24.71 3.09 7.14
C VAL A 128 -25.83 2.49 7.98
N ASP A 129 -26.63 1.61 7.39
CA ASP A 129 -27.47 0.68 8.15
C ASP A 129 -26.61 -0.50 8.61
N PHE A 130 -26.16 -0.43 9.87
CA PHE A 130 -25.25 -1.42 10.44
C PHE A 130 -25.87 -2.82 10.54
N ALA A 131 -27.17 -2.92 10.86
CA ALA A 131 -27.83 -4.21 10.96
C ALA A 131 -27.92 -4.90 9.60
N MET A 132 -28.28 -4.16 8.57
CA MET A 132 -28.31 -4.66 7.18
C MET A 132 -26.90 -5.02 6.70
N LEU A 133 -25.87 -4.20 7.02
CA LEU A 133 -24.48 -4.51 6.68
C LEU A 133 -24.05 -5.86 7.26
N VAL A 134 -24.30 -6.08 8.56
CA VAL A 134 -23.93 -7.34 9.22
C VAL A 134 -24.66 -8.52 8.61
N ASN A 135 -25.99 -8.43 8.46
CA ASN A 135 -26.79 -9.51 7.87
C ASN A 135 -26.31 -9.86 6.44
N THR A 136 -26.11 -8.88 5.60
CA THR A 136 -25.62 -9.12 4.23
C THR A 136 -24.24 -9.77 4.23
N LEU A 137 -23.32 -9.30 5.07
CA LEU A 137 -21.99 -9.92 5.19
C LEU A 137 -22.07 -11.36 5.69
N GLU A 138 -22.89 -11.66 6.71
CA GLU A 138 -23.08 -13.03 7.21
C GLU A 138 -23.61 -13.96 6.12
N GLU A 139 -24.58 -13.52 5.32
CA GLU A 139 -25.13 -14.27 4.22
C GLU A 139 -24.07 -14.53 3.11
N GLN A 140 -23.33 -13.51 2.73
CA GLN A 140 -22.33 -13.59 1.65
C GLN A 140 -21.09 -14.38 2.05
N THR A 141 -20.74 -14.38 3.34
CA THR A 141 -19.49 -14.99 3.82
C THR A 141 -19.67 -16.32 4.55
N GLN A 142 -20.90 -16.83 4.75
CA GLN A 142 -21.21 -18.03 5.50
C GLN A 142 -20.41 -19.28 5.13
N ASN A 143 -19.99 -19.37 3.84
CA ASN A 143 -19.21 -20.48 3.30
C ASN A 143 -17.70 -20.19 3.21
N TRP A 144 -17.24 -19.05 3.73
CA TRP A 144 -15.83 -18.73 3.66
C TRP A 144 -15.03 -19.53 4.68
N ALA A 145 -13.95 -20.14 4.20
CA ALA A 145 -13.09 -20.92 5.06
C ALA A 145 -12.30 -20.04 6.04
N VAL A 146 -12.01 -20.60 7.20
CA VAL A 146 -11.07 -20.08 8.18
C VAL A 146 -9.74 -20.77 7.97
N SER A 147 -8.67 -20.01 7.73
CA SER A 147 -7.34 -20.57 7.46
C SER A 147 -6.51 -20.80 8.72
N GLY A 148 -6.80 -20.09 9.80
CA GLY A 148 -5.98 -20.03 11.01
C GLY A 148 -4.60 -19.41 10.79
N SER A 149 -4.36 -18.80 9.64
CA SER A 149 -3.09 -18.14 9.33
C SER A 149 -2.83 -16.98 10.28
N LYS A 150 -1.63 -16.98 10.87
CA LYS A 150 -1.19 -15.92 11.76
C LYS A 150 -0.07 -15.12 11.11
N ARG A 151 -0.09 -13.81 11.37
CA ARG A 151 1.02 -12.94 11.04
C ARG A 151 2.01 -12.93 12.20
N THR A 152 3.29 -13.07 11.88
CA THR A 152 4.37 -12.83 12.82
C THR A 152 4.94 -11.44 12.56
N VAL A 153 4.80 -10.56 13.55
CA VAL A 153 5.39 -9.23 13.51
C VAL A 153 6.80 -9.32 14.08
N LEU A 154 7.77 -8.96 13.27
CA LEU A 154 9.17 -8.88 13.68
C LEU A 154 9.50 -7.42 14.00
N PRO A 155 10.17 -7.13 15.15
CA PRO A 155 10.74 -5.81 15.37
C PRO A 155 11.80 -5.52 14.32
N ALA A 156 11.73 -4.34 13.71
CA ALA A 156 12.76 -3.89 12.79
C ALA A 156 13.94 -3.29 13.56
N SER A 157 15.13 -3.46 13.01
CA SER A 157 16.37 -2.82 13.48
C SER A 157 16.96 -2.06 12.30
N PRO A 158 16.58 -0.79 12.12
CA PRO A 158 17.04 0.00 11.00
C PRO A 158 18.55 0.21 10.97
N HIS A 159 19.11 0.30 9.77
CA HIS A 159 20.52 0.54 9.51
C HIS A 159 20.75 1.99 9.06
N SER A 160 21.89 2.55 9.48
CA SER A 160 22.37 3.84 8.95
C SER A 160 23.27 3.57 7.75
N GLY A 161 23.16 4.42 6.73
CA GLY A 161 23.99 4.32 5.53
C GLY A 161 23.77 5.49 4.60
N PHE A 162 24.55 5.54 3.54
CA PHE A 162 24.44 6.48 2.45
C PHE A 162 24.73 5.77 1.14
N GLU A 163 23.87 5.95 0.14
CA GLU A 163 24.06 5.45 -1.21
C GLU A 163 23.84 6.60 -2.20
N ARG A 164 24.63 6.64 -3.27
CA ARG A 164 24.46 7.57 -4.38
C ARG A 164 24.16 6.81 -5.65
N LEU A 165 22.98 7.03 -6.21
CA LEU A 165 22.56 6.51 -7.49
C LEU A 165 22.85 7.55 -8.59
N HIS A 166 23.73 7.21 -9.53
CA HIS A 166 24.01 8.09 -10.67
C HIS A 166 23.13 7.74 -11.87
N ARG A 167 22.32 8.70 -12.33
CA ARG A 167 21.45 8.59 -13.49
C ARG A 167 21.76 9.74 -14.47
N PRO A 168 22.61 9.49 -15.49
CA PRO A 168 23.06 10.55 -16.42
C PRO A 168 21.92 11.25 -17.18
N GLN A 169 20.78 10.57 -17.35
CA GLN A 169 19.62 11.10 -18.07
C GLN A 169 18.73 11.99 -17.20
N SER A 170 18.91 11.99 -15.88
CA SER A 170 18.13 12.83 -14.98
C SER A 170 18.65 14.25 -14.99
N SER A 171 17.76 15.22 -15.21
CA SER A 171 18.04 16.65 -15.09
C SER A 171 17.89 17.19 -13.67
N GLN A 172 17.36 16.37 -12.76
CA GLN A 172 17.07 16.70 -11.37
C GLN A 172 17.85 15.81 -10.42
N GLU A 173 18.11 16.30 -9.22
CA GLU A 173 18.66 15.52 -8.13
C GLU A 173 17.56 15.20 -7.11
N TYR A 174 17.48 13.94 -6.68
CA TYR A 174 16.52 13.47 -5.68
C TYR A 174 17.27 13.05 -4.44
N ILE A 175 16.87 13.58 -3.28
CA ILE A 175 17.41 13.21 -1.99
C ILE A 175 16.28 12.54 -1.20
N LEU A 176 16.47 11.24 -0.89
CA LEU A 176 15.60 10.50 0.02
C LEU A 176 16.35 10.26 1.32
N GLN A 177 15.72 10.60 2.43
CA GLN A 177 16.25 10.34 3.76
C GLN A 177 15.22 9.60 4.60
N LEU A 178 15.64 8.50 5.24
CA LEU A 178 14.82 7.79 6.22
C LEU A 178 15.35 7.99 7.63
N SER A 179 14.45 8.10 8.58
CA SER A 179 14.72 8.04 10.01
C SER A 179 13.67 7.19 10.71
N GLU A 180 14.03 6.65 11.87
CA GLU A 180 13.07 5.92 12.70
C GLU A 180 11.95 6.84 13.15
N SER A 181 10.73 6.29 13.22
CA SER A 181 9.52 6.95 13.69
C SER A 181 8.70 5.96 14.53
N PRO A 182 7.77 6.43 15.37
CA PRO A 182 6.91 5.55 16.13
C PRO A 182 6.11 4.58 15.26
N SER A 183 5.98 3.32 15.74
CA SER A 183 5.20 2.27 15.08
C SER A 183 3.69 2.53 15.13
N ALA A 184 2.91 1.76 14.37
CA ALA A 184 1.45 1.85 14.34
C ALA A 184 0.78 1.65 15.72
N ASN A 185 1.44 0.95 16.65
CA ASN A 185 0.92 0.68 17.99
C ASN A 185 1.39 1.71 19.03
N ALA A 186 2.34 2.59 18.70
CA ALA A 186 2.87 3.59 19.61
C ALA A 186 1.95 4.83 19.64
N PRO A 187 1.58 5.37 20.83
CA PRO A 187 0.75 6.57 20.93
C PRO A 187 1.44 7.81 20.34
N GLU A 188 2.76 7.85 20.35
CA GLU A 188 3.57 8.94 19.81
C GLU A 188 3.45 9.10 18.28
N ARG A 189 2.88 8.13 17.57
CA ARG A 189 2.67 8.21 16.12
C ARG A 189 1.87 9.45 15.71
N TYR A 190 0.91 9.88 16.53
CA TYR A 190 0.12 11.07 16.24
C TYR A 190 0.97 12.36 16.31
N ALA A 191 1.89 12.42 17.28
CA ALA A 191 2.84 13.53 17.35
C ALA A 191 3.82 13.51 16.16
N ALA A 192 4.28 12.32 15.74
CA ALA A 192 5.13 12.18 14.57
C ALA A 192 4.43 12.64 13.27
N ARG A 193 3.14 12.28 13.09
CA ARG A 193 2.35 12.78 11.96
C ARG A 193 2.25 14.30 11.95
N LEU A 194 1.93 14.90 13.09
CA LEU A 194 1.85 16.36 13.20
C LEU A 194 3.21 17.02 12.92
N LEU A 195 4.30 16.43 13.41
CA LEU A 195 5.65 16.90 13.10
C LEU A 195 5.93 16.81 11.60
N GLY A 196 5.57 15.70 10.96
CA GLY A 196 5.70 15.53 9.51
C GLY A 196 4.97 16.64 8.74
N SER A 197 3.71 16.92 9.08
CA SER A 197 2.93 18.02 8.47
C SER A 197 3.55 19.39 8.72
N ILE A 198 4.01 19.69 9.93
CA ILE A 198 4.66 20.97 10.24
C ILE A 198 5.96 21.14 9.42
N MET A 199 6.71 20.04 9.25
CA MET A 199 8.00 20.08 8.57
C MET A 199 7.86 20.12 7.06
N GLY A 200 6.99 19.26 6.47
CA GLY A 200 7.03 19.01 5.04
C GLY A 200 5.68 18.64 4.42
N ASP A 201 4.61 19.38 4.70
CA ASP A 201 3.36 19.33 3.95
C ASP A 201 3.47 20.11 2.63
N ASP A 202 2.57 19.89 1.67
CA ASP A 202 2.61 20.43 0.30
C ASP A 202 2.64 21.96 0.26
N SER A 203 1.98 22.63 1.20
CA SER A 203 1.98 24.09 1.29
C SER A 203 1.87 24.56 2.73
N GLY A 204 2.63 25.59 3.08
CA GLY A 204 2.61 26.19 4.40
C GLY A 204 3.49 25.50 5.45
N SER A 205 4.19 24.43 5.09
CA SER A 205 5.18 23.76 5.94
C SER A 205 6.50 24.52 6.01
N ARG A 206 7.37 24.16 6.96
CA ARG A 206 8.68 24.81 7.11
C ARG A 206 9.55 24.60 5.87
N LEU A 207 9.63 23.37 5.37
CA LEU A 207 10.42 23.07 4.17
C LEU A 207 9.87 23.78 2.93
N PHE A 208 8.55 23.93 2.82
CA PHE A 208 7.95 24.71 1.75
C PHE A 208 8.46 26.16 1.74
N TRP A 209 8.33 26.88 2.86
CA TRP A 209 8.73 28.27 2.98
C TRP A 209 10.23 28.50 2.89
N ASP A 210 11.03 27.55 3.41
CA ASP A 210 12.48 27.71 3.45
C ASP A 210 13.17 27.26 2.13
N LEU A 211 12.56 26.34 1.36
CA LEU A 211 13.21 25.70 0.22
C LEU A 211 12.43 25.80 -1.09
N VAL A 212 11.11 25.63 -1.07
CA VAL A 212 10.29 25.59 -2.29
C VAL A 212 9.86 27.00 -2.70
N ASP A 213 9.28 27.78 -1.80
CA ASP A 213 8.82 29.14 -2.09
C ASP A 213 9.93 30.06 -2.64
N PRO A 214 11.17 30.03 -2.10
CA PRO A 214 12.27 30.80 -2.68
C PRO A 214 12.88 30.20 -3.96
N GLY A 215 12.37 29.05 -4.43
CA GLY A 215 12.82 28.41 -5.67
C GLY A 215 14.15 27.68 -5.58
N LEU A 216 14.57 27.27 -4.38
CA LEU A 216 15.78 26.46 -4.18
C LEU A 216 15.55 24.99 -4.55
N LEU A 217 14.34 24.47 -4.30
CA LEU A 217 13.88 23.13 -4.65
C LEU A 217 12.54 23.22 -5.36
N GLU A 218 12.26 22.23 -6.21
CA GLU A 218 10.96 22.05 -6.85
C GLU A 218 9.96 21.38 -5.89
N TYR A 219 10.46 20.48 -5.04
CA TYR A 219 9.68 19.78 -4.05
C TYR A 219 10.47 19.49 -2.77
N ALA A 220 9.80 19.61 -1.63
CA ALA A 220 10.34 19.23 -0.33
C ALA A 220 9.20 18.72 0.56
N GLY A 221 9.23 17.44 0.96
CA GLY A 221 8.17 16.83 1.74
C GLY A 221 8.67 15.88 2.82
N VAL A 222 7.88 15.73 3.88
CA VAL A 222 8.10 14.74 4.95
C VAL A 222 6.83 13.93 5.15
N ALA A 223 6.93 12.61 5.00
CA ALA A 223 5.84 11.68 5.26
C ALA A 223 6.23 10.69 6.37
N THR A 224 5.27 10.31 7.21
CA THR A 224 5.46 9.24 8.21
C THR A 224 4.71 7.99 7.79
N TYR A 225 5.39 6.86 7.90
CA TYR A 225 4.84 5.54 7.61
C TYR A 225 4.86 4.71 8.88
N GLU A 226 3.72 4.12 9.20
CA GLU A 226 3.51 3.38 10.43
C GLU A 226 3.22 1.93 10.10
N TYR A 227 4.12 1.06 10.54
CA TYR A 227 4.00 -0.40 10.43
C TYR A 227 3.84 -1.03 11.80
N GLU A 228 3.31 -2.24 11.83
CA GLU A 228 3.30 -3.03 13.06
C GLU A 228 4.75 -3.39 13.45
N GLY A 229 5.19 -2.95 14.63
CA GLY A 229 6.57 -3.20 15.10
C GLY A 229 7.65 -2.27 14.54
N SER A 230 7.30 -1.32 13.66
CA SER A 230 8.22 -0.31 13.13
C SER A 230 7.50 0.95 12.66
N GLY A 231 8.23 2.02 12.49
CA GLY A 231 7.78 3.23 11.81
C GLY A 231 8.97 3.96 11.20
N LEU A 232 8.72 4.71 10.16
CA LEU A 232 9.73 5.58 9.54
C LEU A 232 9.16 6.95 9.20
N ALA A 233 10.01 7.95 9.19
CA ALA A 233 9.79 9.23 8.55
C ALA A 233 10.68 9.32 7.31
N MET A 234 10.08 9.63 6.18
CA MET A 234 10.75 9.81 4.90
C MET A 234 10.73 11.27 4.51
N THR A 235 11.90 11.83 4.26
CA THR A 235 12.06 13.15 3.63
C THR A 235 12.42 12.95 2.16
N LEU A 236 11.70 13.62 1.29
CA LEU A 236 12.00 13.68 -0.15
C LEU A 236 12.24 15.13 -0.53
N LEU A 237 13.39 15.39 -1.14
CA LEU A 237 13.77 16.68 -1.72
C LEU A 237 14.07 16.49 -3.21
N CYS A 238 13.64 17.43 -4.02
CA CYS A 238 13.91 17.48 -5.46
C CYS A 238 14.24 18.88 -5.92
#